data_961562b25220c9282394460e784eed2b
#
_entry.id   961562b25220c9282394460e784eed2b
#
_cell.length_a   1.000
_cell.length_b   1.000
_cell.length_c   1.000
_cell.angle_alpha   90.00
_cell.angle_beta   90.00
_cell.angle_gamma   90.00
#
_symmetry.space_group_name_H-M   'P 1'
#
loop_
_entity.id
_entity.type
_entity.pdbx_description
1 polymer ?
#
loop_
_entity_poly.entity_id
_entity_poly.type
_entity_poly.pdbx_seq_one_letter_code
_entity_poly.pdbx_strand_id
1 'polypeptide(L)'
;MSPIDPKQLRQNETNRRRGWILNFLYSNRPKPLEFSSLIFLLDKKNFPISGRRLSADLDFLRSSKLIRVFPVGTNDIHDDVAQAKLLQRYCDSEGEMDDDCCASLTTRGVNFQEGQFEETGVTRVY
;
A
#
# COMPACT_ATOMS: atom_id res chain seq x y z
N MET A 1 -14.86 17.53 -26.52
CA MET A 1 -14.25 16.99 -25.29
C MET A 1 -15.06 15.81 -24.81
N SER A 2 -14.47 14.64 -24.79
CA SER A 2 -15.16 13.47 -24.23
C SER A 2 -15.25 13.63 -22.72
N PRO A 3 -16.40 13.33 -22.10
CA PRO A 3 -16.48 13.32 -20.65
C PRO A 3 -15.52 12.26 -20.07
N ILE A 4 -14.90 12.58 -18.96
CA ILE A 4 -14.04 11.64 -18.26
C ILE A 4 -14.89 10.44 -17.82
N ASP A 5 -14.49 9.23 -18.20
CA ASP A 5 -15.16 8.01 -17.78
C ASP A 5 -15.07 7.90 -16.24
N PRO A 6 -16.19 7.73 -15.51
CA PRO A 6 -16.14 7.55 -14.06
C PRO A 6 -15.28 6.38 -13.61
N LYS A 7 -15.17 5.32 -14.40
CA LYS A 7 -14.26 4.19 -14.10
C LYS A 7 -12.81 4.62 -14.18
N GLN A 8 -12.47 5.42 -15.20
CA GLN A 8 -11.12 5.94 -15.37
C GLN A 8 -10.75 6.86 -14.21
N LEU A 9 -11.67 7.72 -13.78
CA LEU A 9 -11.44 8.61 -12.66
C LEU A 9 -11.16 7.83 -11.36
N ARG A 10 -11.96 6.80 -11.07
CA ARG A 10 -11.76 5.94 -9.89
C ARG A 10 -10.44 5.19 -9.95
N GLN A 11 -10.06 4.72 -11.13
CA GLN A 11 -8.79 4.02 -11.32
C GLN A 11 -7.62 4.99 -11.08
N ASN A 12 -7.72 6.22 -11.55
CA ASN A 12 -6.70 7.24 -11.33
C ASN A 12 -6.53 7.56 -9.84
N GLU A 13 -7.63 7.66 -9.09
CA GLU A 13 -7.58 7.87 -7.65
C GLU A 13 -6.92 6.68 -6.94
N THR A 14 -7.27 5.47 -7.33
CA THR A 14 -6.66 4.25 -6.77
C THR A 14 -5.16 4.23 -7.04
N ASN A 15 -4.75 4.55 -8.27
CA ASN A 15 -3.34 4.57 -8.64
C ASN A 15 -2.56 5.60 -7.84
N ARG A 16 -3.13 6.78 -7.62
CA ARG A 16 -2.51 7.84 -6.82
C ARG A 16 -2.42 7.45 -5.35
N ARG A 17 -3.46 6.84 -4.81
CA ARG A 17 -3.46 6.36 -3.42
C ARG A 17 -2.34 5.34 -3.20
N ARG A 18 -2.18 4.39 -4.12
CA ARG A 18 -1.10 3.41 -4.07
C ARG A 18 0.27 4.08 -4.15
N GLY A 19 0.39 5.10 -4.99
CA GLY A 19 1.61 5.90 -5.08
C GLY A 19 1.95 6.60 -3.77
N TRP A 20 0.94 7.15 -3.07
CA TRP A 20 1.15 7.77 -1.76
C TRP A 20 1.58 6.75 -0.70
N ILE A 21 1.03 5.54 -0.73
CA ILE A 21 1.48 4.49 0.18
C ILE A 21 2.98 4.25 0.00
N LEU A 22 3.44 4.10 -1.24
CA LEU A 22 4.86 3.90 -1.52
C LEU A 22 5.70 5.10 -1.09
N ASN A 23 5.21 6.32 -1.31
CA ASN A 23 5.89 7.53 -0.88
C ASN A 23 6.06 7.57 0.64
N PHE A 24 5.03 7.24 1.40
CA PHE A 24 5.11 7.21 2.86
C PHE A 24 6.13 6.19 3.35
N LEU A 25 6.12 4.99 2.74
CA LEU A 25 7.09 3.95 3.10
C LEU A 25 8.52 4.36 2.76
N TYR A 26 8.69 5.00 1.61
CA TYR A 26 10.00 5.51 1.18
C TYR A 26 10.54 6.57 2.15
N SER A 27 9.68 7.51 2.54
CA SER A 27 10.07 8.61 3.44
C SER A 27 10.39 8.14 4.85
N ASN A 28 9.82 7.02 5.28
CA ASN A 28 10.03 6.49 6.63
C ASN A 28 11.16 5.46 6.72
N ARG A 29 11.82 5.16 5.60
CA ARG A 29 12.92 4.19 5.59
C ARG A 29 13.99 4.51 6.62
N PRO A 30 14.64 3.52 7.22
CA PRO A 30 14.45 2.07 7.07
C PRO A 30 13.32 1.49 7.92
N LYS A 31 12.58 2.32 8.64
CA LYS A 31 11.51 1.85 9.53
C LYS A 31 10.25 1.51 8.74
N PRO A 32 9.59 0.37 9.04
CA PRO A 32 8.30 0.07 8.46
C PRO A 32 7.22 1.00 9.03
N LEU A 33 6.08 1.07 8.34
CA LEU A 33 4.90 1.77 8.83
C LEU A 33 3.80 0.77 9.17
N GLU A 34 3.16 0.99 10.31
CA GLU A 34 1.99 0.22 10.70
C GLU A 34 0.80 0.55 9.79
N PHE A 35 -0.12 -0.38 9.63
CA PHE A 35 -1.28 -0.19 8.77
C PHE A 35 -2.15 0.98 9.23
N SER A 36 -2.33 1.13 10.55
CA SER A 36 -3.07 2.26 11.12
C SER A 36 -2.42 3.59 10.77
N SER A 37 -1.10 3.65 10.75
CA SER A 37 -0.36 4.85 10.36
C SER A 37 -0.58 5.18 8.89
N LEU A 38 -0.65 4.17 8.02
CA LEU A 38 -0.95 4.36 6.61
C LEU A 38 -2.35 4.94 6.40
N ILE A 39 -3.35 4.44 7.12
CA ILE A 39 -4.71 4.97 7.06
C ILE A 39 -4.72 6.45 7.48
N PHE A 40 -4.05 6.78 8.58
CA PHE A 40 -3.97 8.14 9.08
C PHE A 40 -3.30 9.08 8.06
N LEU A 41 -2.18 8.66 7.48
CA LEU A 41 -1.45 9.47 6.50
C LEU A 41 -2.25 9.66 5.21
N LEU A 42 -2.94 8.62 4.75
CA LEU A 42 -3.80 8.71 3.57
C LEU A 42 -4.98 9.65 3.80
N ASP A 43 -5.58 9.61 4.99
CA ASP A 43 -6.66 10.52 5.33
C ASP A 43 -6.19 11.98 5.24
N LYS A 44 -4.98 12.27 5.69
CA LYS A 44 -4.39 13.62 5.59
C LYS A 44 -4.15 14.06 4.16
N LYS A 45 -4.04 13.15 3.21
CA LYS A 45 -3.88 13.44 1.79
C LYS A 45 -5.21 13.40 1.04
N ASN A 46 -6.32 13.40 1.75
CA ASN A 46 -7.68 13.35 1.20
C ASN A 46 -8.00 12.02 0.51
N PHE A 47 -7.45 10.93 1.03
CA PHE A 47 -7.79 9.57 0.61
C PHE A 47 -8.31 8.79 1.82
N PRO A 48 -9.50 9.14 2.36
CA PRO A 48 -10.08 8.37 3.46
C PRO A 48 -10.47 6.99 2.96
N ILE A 49 -9.97 5.94 3.60
CA ILE A 49 -10.25 4.57 3.18
C ILE A 49 -10.49 3.67 4.39
N SER A 50 -11.22 2.58 4.15
CA SER A 50 -11.41 1.53 5.14
C SER A 50 -10.18 0.62 5.18
N GLY A 51 -10.06 -0.15 6.27
CA GLY A 51 -9.03 -1.17 6.39
C GLY A 51 -9.10 -2.21 5.28
N ARG A 52 -10.32 -2.57 4.86
CA ARG A 52 -10.54 -3.50 3.75
C ARG A 52 -9.94 -2.96 2.45
N ARG A 53 -10.15 -1.67 2.14
CA ARG A 53 -9.61 -1.07 0.94
C ARG A 53 -8.09 -0.92 1.00
N LEU A 54 -7.55 -0.56 2.17
CA LEU A 54 -6.10 -0.54 2.37
C LEU A 54 -5.52 -1.92 2.13
N SER A 55 -6.14 -2.96 2.67
CA SER A 55 -5.68 -4.33 2.50
C SER A 55 -5.61 -4.72 1.03
N ALA A 56 -6.61 -4.33 0.23
CA ALA A 56 -6.62 -4.59 -1.20
C ALA A 56 -5.47 -3.88 -1.92
N ASP A 57 -5.20 -2.62 -1.57
CA ASP A 57 -4.07 -1.87 -2.14
C ASP A 57 -2.74 -2.49 -1.74
N LEU A 58 -2.59 -2.88 -0.48
CA LEU A 58 -1.37 -3.53 -0.02
C LEU A 58 -1.14 -4.86 -0.71
N ASP A 59 -2.21 -5.65 -0.94
CA ASP A 59 -2.10 -6.90 -1.65
C ASP A 59 -1.67 -6.68 -3.11
N PHE A 60 -2.20 -5.66 -3.77
CA PHE A 60 -1.76 -5.29 -5.11
C PHE A 60 -0.26 -4.95 -5.12
N LEU A 61 0.18 -4.09 -4.20
CA LEU A 61 1.58 -3.67 -4.14
C LEU A 61 2.51 -4.83 -3.78
N ARG A 62 2.06 -5.71 -2.89
CA ARG A 62 2.80 -6.93 -2.55
C ARG A 62 2.93 -7.86 -3.75
N SER A 63 1.83 -8.07 -4.50
CA SER A 63 1.83 -8.92 -5.70
C SER A 63 2.77 -8.37 -6.77
N SER A 64 2.91 -7.04 -6.84
CA SER A 64 3.84 -6.38 -7.75
C SER A 64 5.28 -6.37 -7.22
N LYS A 65 5.52 -6.99 -6.05
CA LYS A 65 6.84 -7.09 -5.41
C LYS A 65 7.41 -5.74 -4.96
N LEU A 66 6.57 -4.74 -4.77
CA LEU A 66 7.01 -3.40 -4.37
C LEU A 66 7.10 -3.26 -2.86
N ILE A 67 6.33 -4.03 -2.11
CA ILE A 67 6.31 -3.98 -0.65
C ILE A 67 6.34 -5.38 -0.05
N ARG A 68 6.67 -5.42 1.25
CA ARG A 68 6.49 -6.57 2.11
C ARG A 68 5.57 -6.19 3.26
N VAL A 69 4.77 -7.14 3.74
CA VAL A 69 3.93 -6.96 4.92
C VAL A 69 4.31 -8.02 5.94
N PHE A 70 4.29 -7.66 7.21
CA PHE A 70 4.70 -8.57 8.29
C PHE A 70 4.12 -8.09 9.62
N PRO A 71 3.96 -9.00 10.61
CA PRO A 71 3.56 -8.59 11.94
C PRO A 71 4.63 -7.72 12.61
N VAL A 72 4.20 -6.77 13.44
CA VAL A 72 5.10 -5.93 14.21
C VAL A 72 5.98 -6.80 15.10
N GLY A 73 7.27 -6.50 15.15
CA GLY A 73 8.25 -7.24 15.96
C GLY A 73 8.86 -8.45 15.32
N THR A 74 8.42 -8.83 14.12
CA THR A 74 9.05 -9.86 13.31
C THR A 74 9.78 -9.19 12.16
N ASN A 75 11.01 -9.61 11.89
CA ASN A 75 11.82 -8.92 10.89
C ASN A 75 11.55 -9.39 9.47
N ASP A 76 10.93 -10.55 9.29
CA ASP A 76 10.74 -11.07 7.94
C ASP A 76 9.74 -12.21 7.87
N ILE A 77 8.65 -11.98 7.17
CA ILE A 77 7.94 -13.06 6.51
C ILE A 77 8.33 -12.98 5.04
N HIS A 78 9.29 -13.77 4.61
CA HIS A 78 9.67 -13.86 3.20
C HIS A 78 8.66 -14.67 2.39
N ASP A 79 7.80 -15.43 3.05
CA ASP A 79 6.82 -16.27 2.40
C ASP A 79 5.66 -15.43 1.85
N ASP A 80 5.53 -15.42 0.54
CA ASP A 80 4.47 -14.70 -0.18
C ASP A 80 3.08 -15.18 0.23
N VAL A 81 2.91 -16.48 0.47
CA VAL A 81 1.63 -17.05 0.92
C VAL A 81 1.25 -16.54 2.30
N ALA A 82 2.23 -16.46 3.21
CA ALA A 82 1.99 -15.94 4.57
C ALA A 82 1.59 -14.47 4.53
N GLN A 83 2.23 -13.67 3.67
CA GLN A 83 1.86 -12.27 3.48
C GLN A 83 0.45 -12.12 2.93
N ALA A 84 0.08 -12.93 1.95
CA ALA A 84 -1.27 -12.92 1.39
C ALA A 84 -2.32 -13.28 2.44
N LYS A 85 -2.04 -14.28 3.28
CA LYS A 85 -2.94 -14.67 4.38
C LYS A 85 -3.09 -13.57 5.42
N LEU A 86 -2.02 -12.86 5.72
CA LEU A 86 -2.04 -11.74 6.65
C LEU A 86 -3.00 -10.66 6.16
N LEU A 87 -2.90 -10.29 4.88
CA LEU A 87 -3.79 -9.29 4.28
C LEU A 87 -5.22 -9.78 4.19
N GLN A 88 -5.44 -11.07 3.96
CA GLN A 88 -6.78 -11.66 3.92
C GLN A 88 -7.50 -11.49 5.26
N ARG A 89 -6.81 -11.62 6.36
CA ARG A 89 -7.38 -11.41 7.70
C ARG A 89 -7.94 -10.00 7.85
N TYR A 90 -7.27 -9.00 7.27
CA TYR A 90 -7.74 -7.61 7.30
C TYR A 90 -8.95 -7.38 6.40
N CYS A 91 -9.05 -8.08 5.29
CA CYS A 91 -10.23 -8.00 4.42
C CYS A 91 -11.50 -8.47 5.14
N ASP A 92 -11.35 -9.42 6.05
CA ASP A 92 -12.47 -10.01 6.78
C ASP A 92 -12.83 -9.25 8.05
N SER A 93 -11.96 -8.37 8.53
CA SER A 93 -12.24 -7.58 9.74
C SER A 93 -12.98 -6.30 9.35
N GLU A 94 -14.15 -6.07 9.95
CA GLU A 94 -15.00 -4.91 9.70
C GLU A 94 -14.39 -3.63 10.29
N GLY A 95 -13.37 -3.10 9.61
CA GLY A 95 -12.85 -1.76 9.90
C GLY A 95 -11.92 -1.62 11.09
N GLU A 96 -11.69 -2.66 11.86
CA GLU A 96 -10.70 -2.62 12.95
C GLU A 96 -9.35 -3.08 12.41
N MET A 97 -8.42 -2.15 12.33
CA MET A 97 -7.04 -2.45 12.01
C MET A 97 -6.30 -2.68 13.31
N ASP A 98 -5.91 -3.92 13.55
CA ASP A 98 -4.97 -4.20 14.64
C ASP A 98 -3.63 -3.55 14.29
N ASP A 99 -3.01 -2.88 15.25
CA ASP A 99 -1.69 -2.29 15.10
C ASP A 99 -0.59 -3.34 15.00
N ASP A 100 -0.96 -4.59 14.77
CA ASP A 100 -0.05 -5.73 14.79
C ASP A 100 0.68 -5.96 13.47
N CYS A 101 0.37 -5.20 12.43
CA CYS A 101 0.94 -5.42 11.11
C CYS A 101 1.51 -4.14 10.52
N CYS A 102 2.61 -4.30 9.79
CA CYS A 102 3.29 -3.18 9.16
C CYS A 102 3.76 -3.56 7.76
N ALA A 103 4.15 -2.54 7.00
CA ALA A 103 4.65 -2.69 5.63
C ALA A 103 5.96 -1.93 5.45
N SER A 104 6.80 -2.42 4.55
CA SER A 104 8.02 -1.73 4.15
C SER A 104 8.28 -1.96 2.67
N LEU A 105 9.10 -1.07 2.06
CA LEU A 105 9.48 -1.22 0.66
C LEU A 105 10.47 -2.36 0.49
N THR A 106 10.33 -3.08 -0.63
CA THR A 106 11.38 -3.95 -1.15
C THR A 106 12.40 -3.09 -1.91
N THR A 107 13.53 -3.70 -2.32
CA THR A 107 14.48 -3.03 -3.21
C THR A 107 13.79 -2.56 -4.50
N ARG A 108 12.89 -3.39 -5.05
CA ARG A 108 12.11 -3.02 -6.23
C ARG A 108 11.21 -1.81 -5.96
N GLY A 109 10.60 -1.73 -4.77
CA GLY A 109 9.79 -0.58 -4.38
C GLY A 109 10.59 0.70 -4.26
N VAL A 110 11.79 0.62 -3.70
CA VAL A 110 12.71 1.76 -3.66
C VAL A 110 13.06 2.22 -5.07
N ASN A 111 13.41 1.30 -5.95
CA ASN A 111 13.76 1.61 -7.34
C ASN A 111 12.59 2.25 -8.09
N PHE A 112 11.37 1.77 -7.87
CA PHE A 112 10.17 2.40 -8.44
C PHE A 112 10.05 3.85 -7.97
N GLN A 113 10.16 4.09 -6.66
CA GLN A 113 9.99 5.43 -6.10
C GLN A 113 11.08 6.38 -6.59
N GLU A 114 12.27 5.87 -6.89
CA GLU A 114 13.38 6.64 -7.44
C GLU A 114 13.28 6.84 -8.97
N GLY A 115 12.22 6.37 -9.60
CA GLY A 115 11.95 6.64 -11.00
C GLY A 115 12.59 5.71 -11.99
N GLN A 116 13.11 4.56 -11.56
CA GLN A 116 13.85 3.65 -12.42
C GLN A 116 12.98 2.84 -13.39
N PHE A 117 11.69 2.66 -13.07
CA PHE A 117 10.75 1.98 -13.97
C PHE A 117 9.32 2.39 -13.61
N GLU A 118 8.39 2.08 -14.51
CA GLU A 118 6.98 2.34 -14.31
C GLU A 118 6.25 1.04 -13.96
N GLU A 119 5.20 1.14 -13.14
CA GLU A 119 4.37 0.01 -12.76
C GLU A 119 2.91 0.32 -13.08
N THR A 120 2.25 -0.55 -13.85
CA THR A 120 0.83 -0.41 -14.17
C THR A 120 0.01 -0.46 -12.86
N GLY A 121 -0.91 0.46 -12.70
CA GLY A 121 -1.78 0.52 -11.53
C GLY A 121 -1.24 1.37 -10.39
N VAL A 122 -0.09 2.00 -10.55
CA VAL A 122 0.51 2.89 -9.54
C VAL A 122 1.00 4.17 -10.20
N THR A 123 0.58 5.30 -9.67
CA THR A 123 1.07 6.62 -10.09
C THR A 123 2.11 7.08 -9.07
N ARG A 124 3.35 7.27 -9.52
CA ARG A 124 4.41 7.75 -8.63
C ARG A 124 4.11 9.16 -8.16
N VAL A 125 4.24 9.39 -6.85
CA VAL A 125 4.10 10.72 -6.24
C VAL A 125 5.39 11.05 -5.49
N TYR A 126 5.69 12.34 -5.44
CA TYR A 126 6.94 12.84 -4.85
C TYR A 126 6.66 13.73 -3.64
#